data_c8d6bb006f95be7e8f2c36d07d0f7ff7
#
_entry.id   c8d6bb006f95be7e8f2c36d07d0f7ff7
#
_cell.length_a   1.000
_cell.length_b   1.000
_cell.length_c   1.000
_cell.angle_alpha   90.00
_cell.angle_beta   90.00
_cell.angle_gamma   90.00
#
_symmetry.space_group_name_H-M   'P 1'
#
loop_
_entity.id
_entity.type
_entity.pdbx_description
1 polymer ?
#
loop_
_entity_poly.entity_id
_entity_poly.type
_entity_poly.pdbx_seq_one_letter_code
_entity_poly.pdbx_strand_id
1 'polypeptide(L)'
;MRVFLVNPASANGATGRRWAELERRAAALGLEGETMVSERPGHLSELALEAVARGATSLVVVGGDGTVHEVVDGVVGAGVGDRVELGMIPLGTGRDFARSLRIPRRFEDAVEVARTGRLRTVDVGRATYAGAAGEARAHFANFAGAGISGGIAARANRTTKVLGGKVSFFWATLAVFSRWQPSEMTVTIDGVERQARLLEALAMNGDYTAGGMWVAPEASLEDGAFDVVLIGDFSKAEFTTTFPKIYRGRHVTHAKVEIVRARELRVDAPEPLPIVLDGEQPGTTPVRFELLPAALRVRVPDAPAA
;
A
#
# COMPACT_ATOMS: atom_id res chain seq x y z
N MET A 1 10.24 -4.19 -24.32
CA MET A 1 9.37 -5.37 -24.08
C MET A 1 8.42 -5.05 -22.94
N ARG A 2 7.13 -5.46 -23.05
CA ARG A 2 6.13 -5.33 -21.98
C ARG A 2 5.82 -6.70 -21.40
N VAL A 3 5.65 -6.74 -20.06
CA VAL A 3 5.32 -7.98 -19.34
C VAL A 3 4.13 -7.73 -18.40
N PHE A 4 3.12 -8.60 -18.45
CA PHE A 4 2.05 -8.66 -17.46
C PHE A 4 2.50 -9.52 -16.28
N LEU A 5 2.45 -8.96 -15.09
CA LEU A 5 2.71 -9.65 -13.83
C LEU A 5 1.37 -9.95 -13.15
N VAL A 6 0.94 -11.20 -13.21
CA VAL A 6 -0.41 -11.61 -12.86
C VAL A 6 -0.43 -12.36 -11.54
N ASN A 7 -1.24 -11.86 -10.58
CA ASN A 7 -1.56 -12.62 -9.37
C ASN A 7 -2.88 -13.37 -9.54
N PRO A 8 -2.85 -14.68 -9.80
CA PRO A 8 -4.07 -15.45 -10.04
C PRO A 8 -4.95 -15.57 -8.78
N ALA A 9 -4.38 -15.46 -7.58
CA ALA A 9 -5.09 -15.52 -6.31
C ALA A 9 -5.85 -14.22 -5.96
N SER A 10 -5.52 -13.11 -6.62
CA SER A 10 -6.17 -11.82 -6.35
C SER A 10 -7.69 -11.87 -6.66
N ALA A 11 -8.47 -11.01 -6.00
CA ALA A 11 -9.93 -11.01 -6.07
C ALA A 11 -10.57 -12.39 -5.74
N ASN A 12 -10.02 -13.10 -4.73
CA ASN A 12 -10.43 -14.46 -4.35
C ASN A 12 -10.33 -15.47 -5.53
N GLY A 13 -9.25 -15.40 -6.30
CA GLY A 13 -8.99 -16.26 -7.44
C GLY A 13 -9.75 -15.87 -8.72
N ALA A 14 -10.53 -14.80 -8.70
CA ALA A 14 -11.27 -14.36 -9.89
C ALA A 14 -10.34 -13.86 -10.99
N THR A 15 -9.19 -13.27 -10.63
CA THR A 15 -8.17 -12.83 -11.58
C THR A 15 -7.66 -14.00 -12.42
N GLY A 16 -7.22 -15.08 -11.78
CA GLY A 16 -6.71 -16.26 -12.50
C GLY A 16 -7.75 -16.92 -13.41
N ARG A 17 -9.00 -17.07 -12.91
CA ARG A 17 -10.09 -17.66 -13.71
C ARG A 17 -10.46 -16.85 -14.96
N ARG A 18 -10.24 -15.54 -14.94
CA ARG A 18 -10.65 -14.62 -16.00
C ARG A 18 -9.48 -14.10 -16.83
N TRP A 19 -8.24 -14.38 -16.44
CA TRP A 19 -7.09 -13.73 -17.06
C TRP A 19 -7.02 -13.95 -18.57
N ALA A 20 -7.20 -15.17 -19.05
CA ALA A 20 -7.18 -15.46 -20.50
C ALA A 20 -8.20 -14.66 -21.32
N GLU A 21 -9.38 -14.34 -20.72
CA GLU A 21 -10.38 -13.46 -21.33
C GLU A 21 -9.93 -12.00 -21.28
N LEU A 22 -9.46 -11.55 -20.11
CA LEU A 22 -9.02 -10.17 -19.90
C LEU A 22 -7.78 -9.83 -20.75
N GLU A 23 -6.85 -10.75 -20.90
CA GLU A 23 -5.67 -10.61 -21.76
C GLU A 23 -6.06 -10.39 -23.22
N ARG A 24 -6.98 -11.19 -23.74
CA ARG A 24 -7.51 -11.00 -25.11
C ARG A 24 -8.21 -9.65 -25.27
N ARG A 25 -8.94 -9.18 -24.24
CA ARG A 25 -9.58 -7.87 -24.25
C ARG A 25 -8.55 -6.74 -24.19
N ALA A 26 -7.49 -6.89 -23.40
CA ALA A 26 -6.38 -5.94 -23.35
C ALA A 26 -5.68 -5.85 -24.71
N ALA A 27 -5.40 -6.99 -25.34
CA ALA A 27 -4.81 -7.05 -26.69
C ALA A 27 -5.71 -6.38 -27.75
N ALA A 28 -7.02 -6.60 -27.69
CA ALA A 28 -7.98 -5.92 -28.58
C ALA A 28 -8.01 -4.39 -28.40
N LEU A 29 -7.58 -3.89 -27.22
CA LEU A 29 -7.41 -2.47 -26.92
C LEU A 29 -5.98 -1.98 -27.21
N GLY A 30 -5.12 -2.83 -27.80
CA GLY A 30 -3.75 -2.49 -28.15
C GLY A 30 -2.74 -2.58 -27.00
N LEU A 31 -3.10 -3.20 -25.88
CA LEU A 31 -2.18 -3.50 -24.78
C LEU A 31 -1.77 -4.96 -24.84
N GLU A 32 -0.63 -5.24 -25.48
CA GLU A 32 -0.04 -6.57 -25.64
C GLU A 32 1.26 -6.70 -24.85
N GLY A 33 1.59 -7.91 -24.44
CA GLY A 33 2.82 -8.23 -23.71
C GLY A 33 2.92 -9.72 -23.40
N GLU A 34 4.07 -10.15 -22.89
CA GLU A 34 4.27 -11.48 -22.33
C GLU A 34 3.58 -11.58 -20.96
N THR A 35 2.98 -12.71 -20.63
CA THR A 35 2.36 -12.95 -19.33
C THR A 35 3.22 -13.82 -18.45
N MET A 36 3.51 -13.35 -17.23
CA MET A 36 4.14 -14.12 -16.16
C MET A 36 3.17 -14.20 -14.98
N VAL A 37 2.87 -15.43 -14.52
CA VAL A 37 1.85 -15.71 -13.50
C VAL A 37 2.53 -16.16 -12.21
N SER A 38 2.18 -15.55 -11.08
CA SER A 38 2.73 -15.97 -9.80
C SER A 38 2.12 -17.28 -9.31
N GLU A 39 2.94 -18.11 -8.67
CA GLU A 39 2.55 -19.41 -8.13
C GLU A 39 2.45 -19.41 -6.60
N ARG A 40 3.09 -18.44 -5.94
CA ARG A 40 3.20 -18.34 -4.48
C ARG A 40 3.35 -16.88 -4.03
N PRO A 41 3.10 -16.56 -2.76
CA PRO A 41 3.45 -15.26 -2.20
C PRO A 41 4.95 -14.94 -2.38
N GLY A 42 5.28 -13.68 -2.68
CA GLY A 42 6.63 -13.21 -2.95
C GLY A 42 7.16 -13.49 -4.37
N HIS A 43 6.47 -14.33 -5.16
CA HIS A 43 6.93 -14.72 -6.50
C HIS A 43 6.90 -13.55 -7.51
N LEU A 44 6.01 -12.58 -7.30
CA LEU A 44 5.93 -11.41 -8.20
C LEU A 44 7.15 -10.51 -8.15
N SER A 45 7.83 -10.42 -7.01
CA SER A 45 9.12 -9.74 -6.92
C SER A 45 10.17 -10.42 -7.81
N GLU A 46 10.25 -11.74 -7.76
CA GLU A 46 11.18 -12.54 -8.56
C GLU A 46 10.87 -12.42 -10.07
N LEU A 47 9.59 -12.56 -10.44
CA LEU A 47 9.13 -12.44 -11.82
C LEU A 47 9.38 -11.03 -12.39
N ALA A 48 9.20 -9.99 -11.57
CA ALA A 48 9.49 -8.62 -11.98
C ALA A 48 10.98 -8.44 -12.32
N LEU A 49 11.87 -8.96 -11.48
CA LEU A 49 13.32 -8.89 -11.70
C LEU A 49 13.75 -9.76 -12.90
N GLU A 50 13.16 -10.93 -13.06
CA GLU A 50 13.37 -11.78 -14.24
C GLU A 50 12.96 -11.04 -15.52
N ALA A 51 11.78 -10.45 -15.55
CA ALA A 51 11.31 -9.66 -16.69
C ALA A 51 12.27 -8.53 -17.04
N VAL A 52 12.74 -7.78 -16.02
CA VAL A 52 13.73 -6.69 -16.21
C VAL A 52 15.05 -7.23 -16.75
N ALA A 53 15.55 -8.33 -16.21
CA ALA A 53 16.78 -8.98 -16.68
C ALA A 53 16.68 -9.45 -18.14
N ARG A 54 15.47 -9.83 -18.60
CA ARG A 54 15.14 -10.19 -19.98
C ARG A 54 14.89 -8.96 -20.88
N GLY A 55 15.07 -7.75 -20.37
CA GLY A 55 14.95 -6.49 -21.12
C GLY A 55 13.55 -5.88 -21.13
N ALA A 56 12.67 -6.22 -20.16
CA ALA A 56 11.40 -5.53 -20.01
C ALA A 56 11.62 -4.07 -19.58
N THR A 57 10.96 -3.17 -20.29
CA THR A 57 10.93 -1.73 -19.99
C THR A 57 9.56 -1.29 -19.43
N SER A 58 8.55 -2.15 -19.53
CA SER A 58 7.19 -1.90 -19.05
C SER A 58 6.67 -3.16 -18.35
N LEU A 59 6.29 -3.00 -17.08
CA LEU A 59 5.65 -4.01 -16.25
C LEU A 59 4.19 -3.60 -16.03
N VAL A 60 3.24 -4.48 -16.32
CA VAL A 60 1.82 -4.24 -16.07
C VAL A 60 1.36 -5.15 -14.95
N VAL A 61 1.11 -4.58 -13.78
CA VAL A 61 0.68 -5.32 -12.59
C VAL A 61 -0.81 -5.60 -12.66
N VAL A 62 -1.18 -6.88 -12.60
CA VAL A 62 -2.56 -7.34 -12.67
C VAL A 62 -2.97 -7.98 -11.36
N GLY A 63 -3.69 -7.22 -10.52
CA GLY A 63 -4.06 -7.70 -9.20
C GLY A 63 -4.56 -6.63 -8.24
N GLY A 64 -4.30 -6.78 -6.95
CA GLY A 64 -4.64 -5.86 -5.87
C GLY A 64 -3.41 -5.21 -5.26
N ASP A 65 -3.60 -4.53 -4.10
CA ASP A 65 -2.53 -3.80 -3.41
C ASP A 65 -1.34 -4.70 -3.03
N GLY A 66 -1.57 -5.92 -2.53
CA GLY A 66 -0.48 -6.86 -2.25
C GLY A 66 0.29 -7.29 -3.50
N THR A 67 -0.36 -7.34 -4.69
CA THR A 67 0.32 -7.60 -5.97
C THR A 67 1.25 -6.45 -6.33
N VAL A 68 0.78 -5.21 -6.14
CA VAL A 68 1.57 -4.00 -6.36
C VAL A 68 2.74 -3.93 -5.38
N HIS A 69 2.47 -4.20 -4.09
CA HIS A 69 3.49 -4.23 -3.03
C HIS A 69 4.66 -5.17 -3.38
N GLU A 70 4.37 -6.43 -3.75
CA GLU A 70 5.43 -7.39 -4.11
C GLU A 70 6.28 -6.90 -5.30
N VAL A 71 5.64 -6.37 -6.35
CA VAL A 71 6.37 -5.86 -7.53
C VAL A 71 7.21 -4.63 -7.18
N VAL A 72 6.64 -3.68 -6.42
CA VAL A 72 7.36 -2.46 -6.00
C VAL A 72 8.54 -2.81 -5.10
N ASP A 73 8.34 -3.69 -4.11
CA ASP A 73 9.44 -4.14 -3.24
C ASP A 73 10.57 -4.77 -4.05
N GLY A 74 10.24 -5.61 -5.03
CA GLY A 74 11.24 -6.23 -5.91
C GLY A 74 12.02 -5.21 -6.73
N VAL A 75 11.35 -4.36 -7.51
CA VAL A 75 12.03 -3.45 -8.45
C VAL A 75 12.75 -2.30 -7.75
N VAL A 76 12.18 -1.77 -6.65
CA VAL A 76 12.83 -0.71 -5.89
C VAL A 76 13.97 -1.27 -5.04
N GLY A 77 13.77 -2.44 -4.42
CA GLY A 77 14.79 -3.11 -3.65
C GLY A 77 16.03 -3.49 -4.47
N ALA A 78 15.85 -3.78 -5.75
CA ALA A 78 16.94 -4.03 -6.69
C ALA A 78 17.51 -2.75 -7.34
N GLY A 79 16.99 -1.57 -7.03
CA GLY A 79 17.44 -0.30 -7.60
C GLY A 79 17.14 -0.14 -9.09
N VAL A 80 16.03 -0.73 -9.57
CA VAL A 80 15.61 -0.65 -10.98
C VAL A 80 14.25 0.00 -11.18
N GLY A 81 13.61 0.48 -10.11
CA GLY A 81 12.26 1.07 -10.15
C GLY A 81 12.15 2.32 -11.03
N ASP A 82 13.22 3.09 -11.16
CA ASP A 82 13.32 4.25 -12.04
C ASP A 82 13.59 3.90 -13.52
N ARG A 83 13.93 2.64 -13.82
CA ARG A 83 14.28 2.16 -15.17
C ARG A 83 13.12 1.48 -15.88
N VAL A 84 12.09 1.10 -15.14
CA VAL A 84 10.91 0.42 -15.67
C VAL A 84 9.66 1.27 -15.49
N GLU A 85 8.72 1.15 -16.43
CA GLU A 85 7.42 1.79 -16.37
C GLU A 85 6.40 0.82 -15.76
N LEU A 86 5.78 1.21 -14.67
CA LEU A 86 4.76 0.40 -14.01
C LEU A 86 3.37 0.84 -14.47
N GLY A 87 2.66 -0.03 -15.18
CA GLY A 87 1.23 0.09 -15.44
C GLY A 87 0.45 -0.77 -14.45
N MET A 88 -0.84 -0.46 -14.23
CA MET A 88 -1.68 -1.23 -13.31
C MET A 88 -3.05 -1.54 -13.91
N ILE A 89 -3.49 -2.80 -13.76
CA ILE A 89 -4.86 -3.25 -13.97
C ILE A 89 -5.41 -3.70 -12.62
N PRO A 90 -6.09 -2.80 -11.87
CA PRO A 90 -6.45 -3.05 -10.48
C PRO A 90 -7.70 -3.93 -10.36
N LEU A 91 -7.52 -5.25 -10.24
CA LEU A 91 -8.59 -6.24 -10.07
C LEU A 91 -8.89 -6.58 -8.61
N GLY A 92 -8.06 -6.13 -7.66
CA GLY A 92 -8.22 -6.36 -6.23
C GLY A 92 -9.39 -5.61 -5.59
N THR A 93 -9.66 -5.90 -4.32
CA THR A 93 -10.78 -5.31 -3.55
C THR A 93 -10.43 -3.92 -3.00
N GLY A 94 -9.21 -3.72 -2.50
CA GLY A 94 -8.73 -2.47 -1.88
C GLY A 94 -8.44 -1.39 -2.93
N ARG A 95 -7.40 -1.60 -3.70
CA ARG A 95 -6.93 -0.72 -4.78
C ARG A 95 -6.58 0.67 -4.29
N ASP A 96 -5.97 0.77 -3.11
CA ASP A 96 -5.73 2.06 -2.48
C ASP A 96 -4.62 2.82 -3.18
N PHE A 97 -3.52 2.17 -3.56
CA PHE A 97 -2.46 2.80 -4.35
C PHE A 97 -2.96 3.23 -5.74
N ALA A 98 -3.73 2.37 -6.43
CA ALA A 98 -4.34 2.75 -7.71
C ALA A 98 -5.33 3.93 -7.56
N ARG A 99 -6.01 4.04 -6.40
CA ARG A 99 -6.88 5.18 -6.09
C ARG A 99 -6.07 6.45 -5.86
N SER A 100 -4.96 6.40 -5.11
CA SER A 100 -4.07 7.54 -4.91
C SER A 100 -3.49 8.04 -6.23
N LEU A 101 -3.24 7.15 -7.18
CA LEU A 101 -2.82 7.47 -8.55
C LEU A 101 -3.98 7.85 -9.49
N ARG A 102 -5.24 7.85 -9.02
CA ARG A 102 -6.44 8.14 -9.80
C ARG A 102 -6.66 7.17 -10.98
N ILE A 103 -6.13 5.95 -10.90
CA ILE A 103 -6.33 4.93 -11.94
C ILE A 103 -7.80 4.47 -11.94
N PRO A 104 -8.46 4.45 -13.10
CA PRO A 104 -9.87 4.09 -13.20
C PRO A 104 -10.16 2.67 -12.75
N ARG A 105 -11.39 2.45 -12.27
CA ARG A 105 -11.86 1.11 -11.85
C ARG A 105 -12.31 0.24 -13.00
N ARG A 106 -12.77 0.86 -14.09
CA ARG A 106 -13.23 0.16 -15.26
C ARG A 106 -12.03 -0.44 -15.99
N PHE A 107 -12.14 -1.71 -16.38
CA PHE A 107 -11.04 -2.47 -16.96
C PHE A 107 -10.46 -1.78 -18.21
N GLU A 108 -11.33 -1.38 -19.13
CA GLU A 108 -10.93 -0.76 -20.40
C GLU A 108 -10.16 0.55 -20.17
N ASP A 109 -10.63 1.37 -19.23
CA ASP A 109 -9.99 2.65 -18.91
C ASP A 109 -8.65 2.43 -18.21
N ALA A 110 -8.53 1.40 -17.34
CA ALA A 110 -7.26 1.04 -16.72
C ALA A 110 -6.27 0.48 -17.76
N VAL A 111 -6.73 -0.30 -18.73
CA VAL A 111 -5.93 -0.77 -19.86
C VAL A 111 -5.40 0.41 -20.69
N GLU A 112 -6.26 1.39 -20.98
CA GLU A 112 -5.85 2.60 -21.70
C GLU A 112 -4.77 3.38 -20.95
N VAL A 113 -4.93 3.57 -19.62
CA VAL A 113 -3.90 4.20 -18.79
C VAL A 113 -2.59 3.40 -18.80
N ALA A 114 -2.65 2.08 -18.66
CA ALA A 114 -1.45 1.24 -18.70
C ALA A 114 -0.75 1.26 -20.07
N ARG A 115 -1.51 1.54 -21.16
CA ARG A 115 -1.01 1.61 -22.54
C ARG A 115 -0.41 2.96 -22.88
N THR A 116 -1.13 4.06 -22.61
CA THR A 116 -0.83 5.41 -23.10
C THR A 116 -0.79 6.49 -22.05
N GLY A 117 -1.18 6.19 -20.81
CA GLY A 117 -1.16 7.15 -19.71
C GLY A 117 0.19 7.84 -19.54
N ARG A 118 0.19 9.08 -19.08
CA ARG A 118 1.44 9.80 -18.84
C ARG A 118 2.30 9.12 -17.80
N LEU A 119 3.61 9.23 -17.95
CA LEU A 119 4.56 8.76 -16.94
C LEU A 119 4.71 9.81 -15.85
N ARG A 120 4.58 9.34 -14.60
CA ARG A 120 4.94 10.12 -13.41
C ARG A 120 6.00 9.34 -12.63
N THR A 121 6.89 10.07 -12.00
CA THR A 121 7.85 9.51 -11.06
C THR A 121 7.33 9.73 -9.66
N VAL A 122 7.16 8.67 -8.91
CA VAL A 122 6.61 8.71 -7.55
C VAL A 122 7.62 8.27 -6.52
N ASP A 123 7.42 8.74 -5.31
CA ASP A 123 8.18 8.37 -4.15
C ASP A 123 7.78 6.97 -3.66
N VAL A 124 8.67 6.29 -2.96
CA VAL A 124 8.44 4.98 -2.34
C VAL A 124 9.00 5.00 -0.94
N GLY A 125 8.33 4.39 0.00
CA GLY A 125 8.86 4.23 1.35
C GLY A 125 9.72 2.99 1.48
N ARG A 126 10.77 3.07 2.31
CA ARG A 126 11.57 1.94 2.79
C ARG A 126 11.34 1.75 4.28
N ALA A 127 11.02 0.54 4.69
CA ALA A 127 10.92 0.15 6.09
C ALA A 127 12.15 -0.70 6.49
N THR A 128 12.78 -0.36 7.61
CA THR A 128 13.74 -1.23 8.32
C THR A 128 13.13 -1.57 9.66
N TYR A 129 12.96 -2.85 9.97
CA TYR A 129 12.13 -3.31 11.09
C TYR A 129 12.62 -4.62 11.71
N ALA A 130 12.11 -4.96 12.89
CA ALA A 130 12.35 -6.25 13.52
C ALA A 130 11.54 -7.35 12.85
N GLY A 131 12.19 -8.18 12.05
CA GLY A 131 11.63 -9.36 11.39
C GLY A 131 11.89 -10.64 12.18
N ALA A 132 11.35 -11.76 11.71
CA ALA A 132 11.45 -13.06 12.39
C ALA A 132 12.89 -13.59 12.55
N ALA A 133 13.78 -13.23 11.62
CA ALA A 133 15.19 -13.66 11.61
C ALA A 133 16.17 -12.55 12.01
N GLY A 134 15.70 -11.44 12.56
CA GLY A 134 16.48 -10.24 12.88
C GLY A 134 16.02 -9.03 12.08
N GLU A 135 16.90 -8.03 11.91
CA GLU A 135 16.57 -6.84 11.12
C GLU A 135 16.24 -7.22 9.67
N ALA A 136 15.13 -6.70 9.18
CA ALA A 136 14.63 -6.90 7.83
C ALA A 136 14.33 -5.56 7.16
N ARG A 137 14.28 -5.58 5.81
CA ARG A 137 13.95 -4.41 4.99
C ARG A 137 12.90 -4.78 3.96
N ALA A 138 11.98 -3.86 3.70
CA ALA A 138 11.00 -3.95 2.62
C ALA A 138 10.62 -2.55 2.15
N HIS A 139 10.01 -2.47 0.96
CA HIS A 139 9.55 -1.21 0.38
C HIS A 139 8.02 -1.18 0.34
N PHE A 140 7.44 0.00 0.45
CA PHE A 140 5.99 0.19 0.38
C PHE A 140 5.66 1.38 -0.55
N ALA A 141 4.64 1.18 -1.37
CA ALA A 141 4.26 2.18 -2.35
C ALA A 141 3.31 3.25 -1.78
N ASN A 142 2.42 2.84 -0.87
CA ASN A 142 1.27 3.63 -0.48
C ASN A 142 1.31 4.09 0.98
N PHE A 143 1.47 3.17 1.92
CA PHE A 143 1.53 3.52 3.33
C PHE A 143 2.21 2.46 4.19
N ALA A 144 2.74 2.91 5.33
CA ALA A 144 3.23 2.05 6.38
C ALA A 144 2.79 2.57 7.75
N GLY A 145 2.83 1.71 8.77
CA GLY A 145 2.48 2.13 10.12
C GLY A 145 2.87 1.14 11.20
N ALA A 146 2.78 1.61 12.44
CA ALA A 146 2.97 0.80 13.65
C ALA A 146 1.84 1.05 14.64
N GLY A 147 1.22 -0.03 15.11
CA GLY A 147 0.11 0.02 16.05
C GLY A 147 -1.07 -0.83 15.63
N ILE A 148 -2.28 -0.31 15.76
CA ILE A 148 -3.52 -1.07 15.55
C ILE A 148 -3.67 -1.60 14.12
N SER A 149 -3.20 -0.87 13.12
CA SER A 149 -3.29 -1.29 11.70
C SER A 149 -2.51 -2.56 11.43
N GLY A 150 -1.34 -2.72 12.03
CA GLY A 150 -0.58 -3.97 11.98
C GLY A 150 -1.33 -5.14 12.62
N GLY A 151 -2.00 -4.90 13.74
CA GLY A 151 -2.86 -5.90 14.38
C GLY A 151 -4.08 -6.29 13.52
N ILE A 152 -4.68 -5.32 12.82
CA ILE A 152 -5.79 -5.55 11.87
C ILE A 152 -5.30 -6.36 10.68
N ALA A 153 -4.15 -6.01 10.09
CA ALA A 153 -3.54 -6.74 8.97
C ALA A 153 -3.24 -8.19 9.33
N ALA A 154 -2.58 -8.42 10.49
CA ALA A 154 -2.29 -9.75 11.00
C ALA A 154 -3.56 -10.61 11.16
N ARG A 155 -4.66 -10.04 11.66
CA ARG A 155 -5.92 -10.73 11.81
C ARG A 155 -6.61 -10.98 10.48
N ALA A 156 -6.63 -9.98 9.58
CA ALA A 156 -7.24 -10.10 8.26
C ALA A 156 -6.57 -11.20 7.42
N ASN A 157 -5.25 -11.33 7.50
CA ASN A 157 -4.49 -12.37 6.80
C ASN A 157 -4.75 -13.80 7.34
N ARG A 158 -5.16 -13.92 8.61
CA ARG A 158 -5.52 -15.22 9.24
C ARG A 158 -6.99 -15.61 9.03
N THR A 159 -7.86 -14.68 8.68
CA THR A 159 -9.29 -14.93 8.55
C THR A 159 -9.63 -15.31 7.12
N THR A 160 -10.24 -16.47 6.93
CA THR A 160 -10.72 -16.92 5.61
C THR A 160 -11.70 -15.89 5.04
N LYS A 161 -11.48 -15.39 3.81
CA LYS A 161 -12.24 -14.33 3.14
C LYS A 161 -13.65 -14.78 2.68
N VAL A 162 -14.38 -15.52 3.52
CA VAL A 162 -15.67 -16.15 3.18
C VAL A 162 -16.81 -15.14 3.02
N LEU A 163 -16.76 -13.99 3.71
CA LEU A 163 -17.89 -13.02 3.78
C LEU A 163 -17.74 -11.78 2.87
N GLY A 164 -16.78 -11.79 1.93
CA GLY A 164 -16.50 -10.61 1.09
C GLY A 164 -15.57 -9.59 1.77
N GLY A 165 -14.56 -9.09 1.01
CA GLY A 165 -13.41 -8.39 1.56
C GLY A 165 -13.70 -7.17 2.46
N LYS A 166 -14.66 -6.30 2.08
CA LYS A 166 -14.98 -5.08 2.86
C LYS A 166 -15.69 -5.37 4.18
N VAL A 167 -16.62 -6.32 4.19
CA VAL A 167 -17.39 -6.69 5.39
C VAL A 167 -16.47 -7.41 6.38
N SER A 168 -15.65 -8.35 5.91
CA SER A 168 -14.66 -9.04 6.74
C SER A 168 -13.62 -8.08 7.34
N PHE A 169 -13.17 -7.10 6.56
CA PHE A 169 -12.24 -6.08 7.03
C PHE A 169 -12.88 -5.17 8.11
N PHE A 170 -14.12 -4.72 7.91
CA PHE A 170 -14.85 -3.93 8.90
C PHE A 170 -15.01 -4.66 10.23
N TRP A 171 -15.44 -5.93 10.19
CA TRP A 171 -15.57 -6.74 11.41
C TRP A 171 -14.22 -7.05 12.07
N ALA A 172 -13.16 -7.29 11.27
CA ALA A 172 -11.81 -7.46 11.80
C ALA A 172 -11.34 -6.19 12.51
N THR A 173 -11.55 -5.03 11.91
CA THR A 173 -11.22 -3.71 12.49
C THR A 173 -11.96 -3.51 13.82
N LEU A 174 -13.26 -3.74 13.85
CA LEU A 174 -14.07 -3.57 15.06
C LEU A 174 -13.63 -4.57 16.16
N ALA A 175 -13.36 -5.80 15.80
CA ALA A 175 -12.93 -6.83 16.75
C ALA A 175 -11.52 -6.59 17.31
N VAL A 176 -10.59 -6.07 16.49
CA VAL A 176 -9.27 -5.67 16.95
C VAL A 176 -9.40 -4.44 17.83
N PHE A 177 -10.10 -3.40 17.38
CA PHE A 177 -10.29 -2.18 18.13
C PHE A 177 -10.95 -2.39 19.50
N SER A 178 -11.92 -3.33 19.61
CA SER A 178 -12.59 -3.59 20.90
C SER A 178 -11.63 -4.06 21.99
N ARG A 179 -10.49 -4.64 21.62
CA ARG A 179 -9.47 -5.20 22.51
C ARG A 179 -8.17 -4.40 22.52
N TRP A 180 -7.94 -3.55 21.48
CA TRP A 180 -6.73 -2.77 21.38
C TRP A 180 -6.71 -1.62 22.37
N GLN A 181 -5.54 -1.41 22.94
CA GLN A 181 -5.27 -0.28 23.83
C GLN A 181 -4.17 0.58 23.18
N PRO A 182 -4.25 1.91 23.24
CA PRO A 182 -3.15 2.77 22.87
C PRO A 182 -1.90 2.42 23.67
N SER A 183 -0.76 2.46 23.01
CA SER A 183 0.55 2.11 23.59
C SER A 183 1.41 3.35 23.73
N GLU A 184 2.27 3.35 24.76
CA GLU A 184 3.36 4.33 24.83
C GLU A 184 4.31 4.06 23.68
N MET A 185 4.53 5.05 22.84
CA MET A 185 5.44 4.99 21.70
C MET A 185 6.45 6.12 21.79
N THR A 186 7.69 5.82 21.47
CA THR A 186 8.70 6.82 21.16
C THR A 186 8.70 6.99 19.64
N VAL A 187 8.28 8.17 19.18
CA VAL A 187 8.30 8.51 17.76
C VAL A 187 9.37 9.55 17.50
N THR A 188 10.21 9.30 16.47
CA THR A 188 11.19 10.27 16.00
C THR A 188 10.82 10.67 14.58
N ILE A 189 10.56 11.97 14.37
CA ILE A 189 10.15 12.54 13.09
C ILE A 189 11.26 13.50 12.65
N ASP A 190 11.95 13.19 11.54
CA ASP A 190 13.09 13.95 11.03
C ASP A 190 14.13 14.30 12.13
N GLY A 191 14.43 13.33 13.01
CA GLY A 191 15.39 13.47 14.10
C GLY A 191 14.83 14.10 15.37
N VAL A 192 13.58 14.57 15.41
CA VAL A 192 12.94 15.11 16.61
C VAL A 192 12.17 14.00 17.32
N GLU A 193 12.68 13.60 18.48
CA GLU A 193 12.08 12.56 19.31
C GLU A 193 11.03 13.11 20.26
N ARG A 194 9.94 12.35 20.41
CA ARG A 194 8.90 12.59 21.43
C ARG A 194 8.26 11.29 21.89
N GLN A 195 7.82 11.27 23.12
CA GLN A 195 7.01 10.18 23.68
C GLN A 195 5.53 10.57 23.64
N ALA A 196 4.69 9.64 23.22
CA ALA A 196 3.26 9.85 23.17
C ALA A 196 2.50 8.51 23.32
N ARG A 197 1.33 8.59 23.94
CA ARG A 197 0.40 7.46 23.99
C ARG A 197 -0.46 7.46 22.73
N LEU A 198 -0.18 6.53 21.82
CA LEU A 198 -0.77 6.49 20.49
C LEU A 198 -1.54 5.19 20.25
N LEU A 199 -2.61 5.29 19.49
CA LEU A 199 -3.31 4.17 18.87
C LEU A 199 -2.56 3.68 17.63
N GLU A 200 -1.96 4.63 16.88
CA GLU A 200 -1.33 4.37 15.59
C GLU A 200 -0.35 5.48 15.21
N ALA A 201 0.77 5.12 14.58
CA ALA A 201 1.67 6.03 13.88
C ALA A 201 1.85 5.55 12.43
N LEU A 202 1.47 6.39 11.46
CA LEU A 202 1.48 6.06 10.03
C LEU A 202 2.46 6.96 9.27
N ALA A 203 3.16 6.38 8.30
CA ALA A 203 3.87 7.08 7.23
C ALA A 203 3.03 6.92 5.95
N MET A 204 2.28 7.95 5.58
CA MET A 204 1.43 7.96 4.41
C MET A 204 2.19 8.56 3.23
N ASN A 205 2.40 7.77 2.18
CA ASN A 205 2.91 8.21 0.89
C ASN A 205 1.73 8.58 -0.03
N GLY A 206 0.71 7.71 -0.09
CA GLY A 206 -0.56 8.00 -0.73
C GLY A 206 -1.63 8.45 0.26
N ASP A 207 -2.74 8.97 -0.26
CA ASP A 207 -3.81 9.60 0.51
C ASP A 207 -4.85 8.58 1.06
N TYR A 208 -4.95 7.37 0.47
CA TYR A 208 -5.92 6.34 0.87
C TYR A 208 -5.27 5.09 1.45
N THR A 209 -5.95 4.41 2.36
CA THR A 209 -5.58 3.07 2.86
C THR A 209 -6.83 2.25 3.21
N ALA A 210 -6.64 0.98 3.53
CA ALA A 210 -7.64 0.07 4.10
C ALA A 210 -8.98 0.01 3.33
N GLY A 211 -8.91 0.04 2.00
CA GLY A 211 -10.06 -0.08 1.12
C GLY A 211 -10.85 1.22 0.92
N GLY A 212 -10.20 2.36 1.05
CA GLY A 212 -10.74 3.69 0.74
C GLY A 212 -10.92 4.62 1.92
N MET A 213 -10.27 4.38 3.03
CA MET A 213 -10.14 5.38 4.08
C MET A 213 -9.22 6.49 3.58
N TRP A 214 -9.69 7.73 3.59
CA TRP A 214 -8.93 8.91 3.17
C TRP A 214 -8.17 9.47 4.37
N VAL A 215 -7.06 8.81 4.69
CA VAL A 215 -6.33 9.00 5.96
C VAL A 215 -5.46 10.25 5.93
N ALA A 216 -4.81 10.54 4.82
CA ALA A 216 -3.98 11.73 4.63
C ALA A 216 -4.46 12.50 3.40
N PRO A 217 -5.48 13.37 3.54
CA PRO A 217 -6.13 14.02 2.40
C PRO A 217 -5.21 14.91 1.56
N GLU A 218 -4.10 15.38 2.13
CA GLU A 218 -3.13 16.26 1.46
C GLU A 218 -1.87 15.51 0.99
N ALA A 219 -1.77 14.20 1.27
CA ALA A 219 -0.61 13.41 0.87
C ALA A 219 -0.43 13.37 -0.65
N SER A 220 0.81 13.48 -1.06
CA SER A 220 1.23 13.47 -2.46
C SER A 220 2.34 12.46 -2.67
N LEU A 221 2.19 11.60 -3.66
CA LEU A 221 3.19 10.60 -4.05
C LEU A 221 4.46 11.19 -4.70
N GLU A 222 4.59 12.53 -4.81
CA GLU A 222 5.61 13.17 -5.65
C GLU A 222 6.29 14.38 -4.99
N ASP A 223 6.01 14.66 -3.73
CA ASP A 223 6.47 15.89 -3.08
C ASP A 223 7.68 15.70 -2.15
N GLY A 224 8.23 14.47 -2.11
CA GLY A 224 9.45 14.16 -1.37
C GLY A 224 9.24 14.09 0.15
N ALA A 225 8.01 13.87 0.63
CA ALA A 225 7.70 13.73 2.05
C ALA A 225 6.55 12.73 2.29
N PHE A 226 6.55 12.10 3.46
CA PHE A 226 5.36 11.43 3.99
C PHE A 226 4.47 12.45 4.71
N ASP A 227 3.17 12.22 4.68
CA ASP A 227 2.27 12.72 5.71
C ASP A 227 2.31 11.73 6.88
N VAL A 228 3.03 12.08 7.95
CA VAL A 228 3.07 11.28 9.17
C VAL A 228 1.79 11.56 9.95
N VAL A 229 0.93 10.56 10.07
CA VAL A 229 -0.35 10.67 10.80
C VAL A 229 -0.21 9.99 12.15
N LEU A 230 -0.34 10.75 13.23
CA LEU A 230 -0.36 10.25 14.59
C LEU A 230 -1.78 10.26 15.13
N ILE A 231 -2.26 9.10 15.54
CA ILE A 231 -3.58 8.93 16.13
C ILE A 231 -3.40 8.65 17.62
N GLY A 232 -3.82 9.61 18.43
CA GLY A 232 -3.66 9.58 19.90
C GLY A 232 -4.58 8.59 20.60
N ASP A 233 -4.63 8.69 21.91
CA ASP A 233 -5.42 7.84 22.80
C ASP A 233 -6.93 8.12 22.64
N PHE A 234 -7.54 7.48 21.67
CA PHE A 234 -8.98 7.53 21.43
C PHE A 234 -9.72 6.65 22.43
N SER A 235 -10.69 7.23 23.14
CA SER A 235 -11.72 6.43 23.82
C SER A 235 -12.59 5.67 22.82
N LYS A 236 -13.29 4.62 23.26
CA LYS A 236 -14.20 3.84 22.39
C LYS A 236 -15.30 4.72 21.79
N ALA A 237 -15.80 5.71 22.53
CA ALA A 237 -16.82 6.65 22.05
C ALA A 237 -16.27 7.60 20.98
N GLU A 238 -15.09 8.20 21.19
CA GLU A 238 -14.41 9.04 20.21
C GLU A 238 -14.12 8.29 18.93
N PHE A 239 -13.62 7.05 19.05
CA PHE A 239 -13.37 6.23 17.87
C PHE A 239 -14.66 5.97 17.08
N THR A 240 -15.73 5.51 17.75
CA THR A 240 -17.01 5.19 17.09
C THR A 240 -17.58 6.39 16.33
N THR A 241 -17.41 7.60 16.85
CA THR A 241 -17.91 8.83 16.23
C THR A 241 -16.97 9.40 15.17
N THR A 242 -15.66 9.12 15.26
CA THR A 242 -14.64 9.66 14.35
C THR A 242 -14.33 8.71 13.21
N PHE A 243 -14.35 7.39 13.42
CA PHE A 243 -14.03 6.39 12.43
C PHE A 243 -14.83 6.53 11.11
N PRO A 244 -16.17 6.76 11.11
CA PRO A 244 -16.88 6.99 9.85
C PRO A 244 -16.44 8.25 9.09
N LYS A 245 -15.87 9.24 9.78
CA LYS A 245 -15.41 10.50 9.19
C LYS A 245 -14.14 10.31 8.36
N ILE A 246 -13.37 9.23 8.60
CA ILE A 246 -12.12 8.93 7.89
C ILE A 246 -12.35 8.70 6.40
N TYR A 247 -13.50 8.13 6.00
CA TYR A 247 -13.85 7.94 4.60
C TYR A 247 -14.11 9.23 3.82
N ARG A 248 -14.21 10.36 4.54
CA ARG A 248 -14.40 11.72 4.00
C ARG A 248 -13.24 12.65 4.35
N GLY A 249 -12.15 12.13 4.91
CA GLY A 249 -11.00 12.91 5.35
C GLY A 249 -11.29 13.86 6.51
N ARG A 250 -12.46 13.77 7.17
CA ARG A 250 -12.87 14.71 8.23
C ARG A 250 -12.36 14.35 9.63
N HIS A 251 -11.68 13.23 9.79
CA HIS A 251 -11.04 12.85 11.05
C HIS A 251 -9.84 13.74 11.38
N VAL A 252 -9.21 14.37 10.37
CA VAL A 252 -8.04 15.26 10.55
C VAL A 252 -8.33 16.49 11.40
N THR A 253 -9.61 16.85 11.57
CA THR A 253 -10.00 17.97 12.45
C THR A 253 -10.12 17.58 13.92
N HIS A 254 -9.90 16.32 14.27
CA HIS A 254 -10.00 15.84 15.64
C HIS A 254 -8.71 16.19 16.41
N ALA A 255 -8.85 16.72 17.64
CA ALA A 255 -7.72 17.18 18.45
C ALA A 255 -6.66 16.09 18.78
N LYS A 256 -7.01 14.82 18.65
CA LYS A 256 -6.12 13.68 18.87
C LYS A 256 -5.56 13.08 17.55
N VAL A 257 -5.75 13.76 16.44
CA VAL A 257 -5.14 13.42 15.15
C VAL A 257 -4.19 14.53 14.77
N GLU A 258 -2.96 14.20 14.55
CA GLU A 258 -1.91 15.11 14.12
C GLU A 258 -1.33 14.63 12.80
N ILE A 259 -1.10 15.54 11.87
CA ILE A 259 -0.41 15.26 10.62
C ILE A 259 0.81 16.15 10.51
N VAL A 260 1.98 15.55 10.31
CA VAL A 260 3.26 16.24 10.16
C VAL A 260 3.94 15.76 8.90
N ARG A 261 4.42 16.66 8.07
CA ARG A 261 5.22 16.29 6.89
C ARG A 261 6.64 15.96 7.31
N ALA A 262 7.17 14.82 6.85
CA ALA A 262 8.50 14.35 7.19
C ALA A 262 9.06 13.39 6.12
N ARG A 263 10.37 13.24 6.10
CA ARG A 263 11.07 12.25 5.26
C ARG A 263 11.39 10.96 6.00
N GLU A 264 11.38 11.01 7.31
CA GLU A 264 11.67 9.88 8.17
C GLU A 264 10.70 9.83 9.35
N LEU A 265 10.19 8.64 9.62
CA LEU A 265 9.48 8.30 10.85
C LEU A 265 10.12 7.06 11.46
N ARG A 266 10.58 7.18 12.71
CA ARG A 266 10.97 6.03 13.52
C ARG A 266 9.96 5.83 14.63
N VAL A 267 9.60 4.57 14.87
CA VAL A 267 8.69 4.18 15.96
C VAL A 267 9.34 3.07 16.77
N ASP A 268 9.40 3.30 18.07
CA ASP A 268 9.81 2.33 19.07
C ASP A 268 8.75 2.24 20.18
N ALA A 269 8.68 1.12 20.86
CA ALA A 269 7.75 0.88 21.97
C ALA A 269 8.34 -0.10 22.97
N PRO A 270 7.99 0.00 24.29
CA PRO A 270 8.45 -0.92 25.31
C PRO A 270 8.12 -2.40 25.01
N GLU A 271 6.97 -2.64 24.40
CA GLU A 271 6.59 -3.95 23.87
C GLU A 271 6.49 -3.90 22.34
N PRO A 272 6.98 -4.93 21.62
CA PRO A 272 6.94 -4.94 20.17
C PRO A 272 5.52 -4.78 19.62
N LEU A 273 5.29 -3.74 18.84
CA LEU A 273 4.01 -3.48 18.16
C LEU A 273 4.05 -4.02 16.73
N PRO A 274 2.97 -4.62 16.24
CA PRO A 274 2.91 -5.06 14.86
C PRO A 274 2.95 -3.86 13.91
N ILE A 275 3.73 -4.00 12.82
CA ILE A 275 3.78 -3.02 11.75
C ILE A 275 2.93 -3.46 10.56
N VAL A 276 2.59 -2.50 9.70
CA VAL A 276 1.92 -2.76 8.42
C VAL A 276 2.67 -2.06 7.29
N LEU A 277 2.80 -2.73 6.14
CA LEU A 277 3.32 -2.18 4.88
C LEU A 277 2.32 -2.53 3.77
N ASP A 278 1.65 -1.55 3.19
CA ASP A 278 0.63 -1.70 2.13
C ASP A 278 -0.46 -2.77 2.42
N GLY A 279 -0.71 -3.05 3.71
CA GLY A 279 -1.69 -4.04 4.17
C GLY A 279 -1.12 -5.40 4.58
N GLU A 280 0.18 -5.62 4.43
CA GLU A 280 0.88 -6.81 4.93
C GLU A 280 1.51 -6.54 6.30
N GLN A 281 1.58 -7.58 7.16
CA GLN A 281 2.20 -7.49 8.49
C GLN A 281 3.51 -8.31 8.50
N PRO A 282 4.67 -7.70 8.17
CA PRO A 282 5.92 -8.42 8.01
C PRO A 282 6.72 -8.58 9.30
N GLY A 283 6.46 -7.78 10.32
CA GLY A 283 7.26 -7.75 11.55
C GLY A 283 6.70 -6.80 12.61
N THR A 284 7.58 -6.32 13.47
CA THR A 284 7.24 -5.47 14.61
C THR A 284 8.19 -4.28 14.75
N THR A 285 7.86 -3.36 15.67
CA THR A 285 8.80 -2.34 16.17
C THR A 285 10.01 -2.99 16.86
N PRO A 286 11.18 -2.32 16.93
CA PRO A 286 11.43 -0.99 16.40
C PRO A 286 11.39 -0.96 14.87
N VAL A 287 10.89 0.15 14.31
CA VAL A 287 10.81 0.34 12.86
C VAL A 287 11.24 1.75 12.48
N ARG A 288 11.89 1.86 11.32
CA ARG A 288 12.24 3.11 10.65
C ARG A 288 11.64 3.12 9.25
N PHE A 289 10.84 4.12 8.94
CA PHE A 289 10.31 4.40 7.62
C PHE A 289 11.07 5.58 7.02
N GLU A 290 11.63 5.40 5.83
CA GLU A 290 12.41 6.41 5.12
C GLU A 290 11.82 6.61 3.73
N LEU A 291 11.67 7.85 3.30
CA LEU A 291 11.24 8.16 1.94
C LEU A 291 12.40 8.03 0.96
N LEU A 292 12.16 7.35 -0.13
CA LEU A 292 13.00 7.28 -1.30
C LEU A 292 12.36 8.14 -2.39
N PRO A 293 12.85 9.37 -2.63
CA PRO A 293 12.21 10.26 -3.58
C PRO A 293 12.40 9.76 -5.01
N ALA A 294 11.37 9.93 -5.82
CA ALA A 294 11.39 9.64 -7.25
C ALA A 294 11.87 8.22 -7.61
N ALA A 295 11.52 7.21 -6.77
CA ALA A 295 12.07 5.86 -6.85
C ALA A 295 11.33 4.93 -7.82
N LEU A 296 10.14 5.32 -8.31
CA LEU A 296 9.30 4.47 -9.16
C LEU A 296 8.66 5.28 -10.27
N ARG A 297 8.66 4.77 -11.52
CA ARG A 297 7.96 5.37 -12.65
C ARG A 297 6.64 4.66 -12.89
N VAL A 298 5.53 5.38 -12.85
CA VAL A 298 4.18 4.82 -12.99
C VAL A 298 3.39 5.49 -14.11
N ARG A 299 2.54 4.72 -14.78
CA ARG A 299 1.57 5.22 -15.74
C ARG A 299 0.30 5.66 -15.04
N VAL A 300 -0.11 6.91 -15.27
CA VAL A 300 -1.29 7.52 -14.66
C VAL A 300 -2.19 8.17 -15.72
N PRO A 301 -3.46 8.46 -15.42
CA PRO A 301 -4.33 9.20 -16.34
C PRO A 301 -3.74 10.58 -16.71
N ASP A 302 -4.03 11.07 -17.92
CA ASP A 302 -3.56 12.39 -18.38
C ASP A 302 -4.22 13.54 -17.61
N ALA A 303 -5.45 13.36 -17.17
CA ALA A 303 -6.14 14.28 -16.28
C ALA A 303 -6.61 13.54 -15.01
N PRO A 304 -6.73 14.21 -13.85
CA PRO A 304 -7.40 13.60 -12.71
C PRO A 304 -8.82 13.24 -13.15
N ALA A 305 -9.23 11.98 -12.89
CA ALA A 305 -10.61 11.58 -13.06
C ALA A 305 -11.50 12.52 -12.23
N ALA A 306 -12.44 13.17 -12.86
CA ALA A 306 -13.37 14.11 -12.25
C ALA A 306 -14.26 13.43 -11.19
#